data_bded9b72fac16dc80d4dbd84976b3588
#
_entry.id   bded9b72fac16dc80d4dbd84976b3588
#
_cell.length_a   1.000
_cell.length_b   1.000
_cell.length_c   1.000
_cell.angle_alpha   90.00
_cell.angle_beta   90.00
_cell.angle_gamma   90.00
#
_symmetry.space_group_name_H-M   'P 1'
#
loop_
_entity.id
_entity.type
_entity.pdbx_description
1 polymer ?
#
loop_
_entity_poly.entity_id
_entity_poly.type
_entity_poly.pdbx_seq_one_letter_code
_entity_poly.pdbx_strand_id
1 'polypeptide(L)'
;MTRNLILILCCCLCGRLPARNPDWENQLVNARCRLDARATSYSYPSAEDALSADRSRARFLSLDGVWRFHFADDVSRAPQGFEAPEYDVSAWDRIEVPSCWETSGYGYAIYTNIIYPYPNTPPYIRRDNPAGCYVRTFEVPRAWNGDRVILHFGGVYSACSVWVNGRFAGYSEDSALPAEFDVTELLREGENRLAVKVLKWCDGSYLEDADHWRLGGIYREVYLAAEPRAAIVDYGVRTVFDAEYRDAKLQLRPSVALTGADTARCRNYVLRAELFDAANRRVDPGDMLEVTVGELLDETYPQRDNVWYPLLEARIPSPHKWTSETPYLYTLVLSLADENGRVVEARSSRIGFRDVRIEGGRMLVNGVPVKLIGVNRHDHSDTTGKTVTREQMREDAALMKRLGFNSVRTSHYPNDPYFYDLCDEYGLYVIDEANIETHHAGGCLSNRPEWIVPFMERVTRMVVRDRNHPSVVMWSMGNESGWGPNHAAAAAWTKEFDPTRIIHYEGAQGNPQRRGYVPLRSVGKWKTAEEDPAKGEYADLANPDDLSLIHISEPTRP
;
A
#
# COMPACT_ATOMS: atom_id res chain seq x y z
N MET A 1 68.05 38.02 6.11
CA MET A 1 67.13 36.94 6.36
C MET A 1 65.69 37.46 6.15
N THR A 2 65.23 37.36 4.99
CA THR A 2 63.91 37.88 4.55
C THR A 2 62.95 36.70 4.32
N ARG A 3 61.92 36.59 5.15
CA ARG A 3 60.88 35.58 5.03
C ARG A 3 59.83 36.08 4.02
N ASN A 4 59.73 35.43 2.88
CA ASN A 4 58.68 35.64 1.90
C ASN A 4 57.37 35.04 2.39
N LEU A 5 56.36 35.86 2.59
CA LEU A 5 54.97 35.50 2.86
C LEU A 5 54.30 35.24 1.52
N ILE A 6 54.01 34.01 1.18
CA ILE A 6 53.17 33.66 0.01
C ILE A 6 51.72 33.73 0.47
N LEU A 7 51.01 34.73 -0.02
CA LEU A 7 49.55 34.88 0.13
C LEU A 7 48.88 33.95 -0.89
N ILE A 8 48.35 32.81 -0.43
CA ILE A 8 47.49 31.96 -1.27
C ILE A 8 46.11 32.60 -1.30
N LEU A 9 45.80 33.23 -2.45
CA LEU A 9 44.45 33.71 -2.77
C LEU A 9 43.58 32.50 -3.07
N CYS A 10 42.80 32.01 -2.09
CA CYS A 10 41.81 30.99 -2.30
C CYS A 10 40.58 31.63 -3.00
N CYS A 11 40.57 31.58 -4.33
CA CYS A 11 39.34 31.91 -5.09
C CYS A 11 38.26 30.89 -4.71
N CYS A 12 37.33 31.29 -3.84
CA CYS A 12 36.10 30.59 -3.63
C CYS A 12 35.28 30.64 -4.92
N LEU A 13 35.51 29.70 -5.80
CA LEU A 13 34.50 29.31 -6.80
C LEU A 13 33.31 28.71 -6.03
N CYS A 14 32.40 29.58 -5.59
CA CYS A 14 31.03 29.15 -5.28
C CYS A 14 30.40 28.67 -6.59
N GLY A 15 30.75 27.48 -7.02
CA GLY A 15 29.93 26.74 -7.95
C GLY A 15 28.53 26.65 -7.35
N ARG A 16 27.54 27.31 -7.95
CA ARG A 16 26.15 27.05 -7.64
C ARG A 16 25.97 25.56 -7.84
N LEU A 17 25.83 24.80 -6.75
CA LEU A 17 25.28 23.46 -6.83
C LEU A 17 23.99 23.57 -7.65
N PRO A 18 23.79 22.73 -8.66
CA PRO A 18 22.55 22.76 -9.40
C PRO A 18 21.42 22.69 -8.38
N ALA A 19 20.41 23.55 -8.51
CA ALA A 19 19.26 23.54 -7.64
C ALA A 19 18.73 22.11 -7.65
N ARG A 20 18.68 21.49 -6.46
CA ARG A 20 18.14 20.14 -6.33
C ARG A 20 16.68 20.18 -6.80
N ASN A 21 16.30 19.27 -7.68
CA ASN A 21 14.90 19.14 -8.08
C ASN A 21 14.03 19.01 -6.83
N PRO A 22 12.83 19.60 -6.83
CA PRO A 22 11.88 19.36 -5.75
C PRO A 22 11.54 17.86 -5.68
N ASP A 23 11.12 17.39 -4.52
CA ASP A 23 10.86 15.96 -4.31
C ASP A 23 9.85 15.40 -5.33
N TRP A 24 8.84 16.17 -5.71
CA TRP A 24 7.81 15.77 -6.68
C TRP A 24 8.25 15.78 -8.17
N GLU A 25 9.50 16.03 -8.46
CA GLU A 25 10.15 15.90 -9.78
C GLU A 25 11.45 15.08 -9.65
N ASN A 26 11.46 14.08 -8.77
CA ASN A 26 12.63 13.25 -8.48
C ASN A 26 12.23 11.82 -8.14
N GLN A 27 12.11 10.97 -9.12
CA GLN A 27 11.72 9.56 -9.01
C GLN A 27 12.55 8.70 -8.03
N LEU A 28 13.62 9.24 -7.48
CA LEU A 28 14.40 8.58 -6.41
C LEU A 28 13.88 8.91 -5.01
N VAL A 29 12.85 9.78 -4.90
CA VAL A 29 12.29 10.25 -3.64
C VAL A 29 10.76 10.05 -3.61
N ASN A 30 10.32 8.83 -3.40
CA ASN A 30 8.88 8.54 -3.26
C ASN A 30 8.30 8.92 -1.90
N ALA A 31 9.15 9.10 -0.90
CA ALA A 31 8.73 9.45 0.44
C ALA A 31 9.86 10.07 1.28
N ARG A 32 9.46 10.81 2.33
CA ARG A 32 10.33 11.22 3.45
C ARG A 32 9.63 10.98 4.75
N CYS A 33 10.31 10.37 5.71
CA CYS A 33 9.76 10.07 7.05
C CYS A 33 8.45 9.26 7.03
N ARG A 34 8.06 8.67 5.89
CA ARG A 34 6.92 7.76 5.80
C ARG A 34 7.32 6.41 6.39
N LEU A 35 6.44 5.83 7.17
CA LEU A 35 6.64 4.50 7.74
C LEU A 35 6.59 3.41 6.67
N ASP A 36 7.23 2.29 6.97
CA ASP A 36 7.15 1.09 6.16
C ASP A 36 5.71 0.58 6.06
N ALA A 37 5.41 -0.15 4.97
CA ALA A 37 4.12 -0.79 4.81
C ALA A 37 3.92 -1.89 5.86
N ARG A 38 2.68 -2.06 6.27
CA ARG A 38 2.25 -3.10 7.21
C ARG A 38 0.87 -3.63 6.84
N ALA A 39 0.56 -4.84 7.29
CA ALA A 39 -0.76 -5.40 7.14
C ALA A 39 -1.81 -4.54 7.88
N THR A 40 -2.95 -4.32 7.23
CA THR A 40 -4.03 -3.52 7.81
C THR A 40 -4.52 -4.15 9.11
N SER A 41 -4.37 -3.44 10.22
CA SER A 41 -4.86 -3.86 11.54
C SER A 41 -4.93 -2.68 12.48
N TYR A 42 -5.74 -2.81 13.55
CA TYR A 42 -5.91 -1.77 14.56
C TYR A 42 -5.36 -2.23 15.91
N SER A 43 -4.84 -1.26 16.70
CA SER A 43 -4.38 -1.49 18.07
C SER A 43 -5.54 -1.38 19.06
N TYR A 44 -5.83 -2.46 19.78
CA TYR A 44 -6.89 -2.53 20.77
C TYR A 44 -6.30 -2.63 22.18
N PRO A 45 -7.01 -2.11 23.20
CA PRO A 45 -6.55 -2.20 24.59
C PRO A 45 -6.67 -3.60 25.19
N SER A 46 -7.51 -4.47 24.62
CA SER A 46 -7.75 -5.83 25.12
C SER A 46 -7.94 -6.85 23.99
N ALA A 47 -7.75 -8.13 24.31
CA ALA A 47 -8.02 -9.22 23.37
C ALA A 47 -9.53 -9.34 23.03
N GLU A 48 -10.43 -9.02 23.97
CA GLU A 48 -11.87 -9.00 23.76
C GLU A 48 -12.29 -7.93 22.75
N ASP A 49 -11.73 -6.71 22.87
CA ASP A 49 -11.99 -5.65 21.91
C ASP A 49 -11.45 -6.02 20.53
N ALA A 50 -10.25 -6.60 20.44
CA ALA A 50 -9.68 -7.09 19.20
C ALA A 50 -10.53 -8.21 18.56
N LEU A 51 -11.06 -9.16 19.37
CA LEU A 51 -11.93 -10.22 18.87
C LEU A 51 -13.24 -9.67 18.31
N SER A 52 -13.75 -8.56 18.85
CA SER A 52 -14.96 -7.90 18.32
C SER A 52 -14.75 -7.33 16.92
N ALA A 53 -13.52 -7.04 16.53
CA ALA A 53 -13.11 -6.34 15.30
C ALA A 53 -13.83 -4.98 15.13
N ASP A 54 -14.39 -4.43 16.20
CA ASP A 54 -15.03 -3.12 16.20
C ASP A 54 -13.97 -2.00 16.31
N ARG A 55 -13.70 -1.35 15.19
CA ARG A 55 -12.71 -0.26 15.10
C ARG A 55 -12.97 0.88 16.10
N SER A 56 -14.22 1.09 16.50
CA SER A 56 -14.55 2.15 17.48
C SER A 56 -13.95 1.90 18.88
N ARG A 57 -13.56 0.65 19.18
CA ARG A 57 -12.89 0.25 20.41
C ARG A 57 -11.37 0.30 20.32
N ALA A 58 -10.82 0.50 19.12
CA ALA A 58 -9.39 0.61 18.91
C ALA A 58 -8.85 1.96 19.40
N ARG A 59 -7.53 2.05 19.54
CA ARG A 59 -6.83 3.32 19.72
C ARG A 59 -6.83 4.12 18.41
N PHE A 60 -7.98 4.66 18.08
CA PHE A 60 -8.29 5.28 16.80
C PHE A 60 -9.02 6.61 17.01
N LEU A 61 -8.61 7.65 16.26
CA LEU A 61 -9.26 8.95 16.22
C LEU A 61 -9.38 9.43 14.78
N SER A 62 -10.60 9.48 14.24
CA SER A 62 -10.84 10.03 12.90
C SER A 62 -10.52 11.52 12.86
N LEU A 63 -9.85 11.93 11.79
CA LEU A 63 -9.68 13.33 11.41
C LEU A 63 -10.52 13.70 10.19
N ASP A 64 -11.42 12.85 9.74
CA ASP A 64 -12.37 13.14 8.68
C ASP A 64 -13.32 14.28 9.07
N GLY A 65 -13.91 14.94 8.08
CA GLY A 65 -14.87 16.03 8.21
C GLY A 65 -14.36 17.34 7.62
N VAL A 66 -14.84 18.47 8.13
CA VAL A 66 -14.57 19.79 7.54
C VAL A 66 -13.19 20.31 7.90
N TRP A 67 -12.37 20.62 6.89
CA TRP A 67 -11.05 21.24 7.04
C TRP A 67 -11.03 22.65 6.44
N ARG A 68 -10.13 23.51 6.89
CA ARG A 68 -9.80 24.76 6.19
C ARG A 68 -9.03 24.44 4.92
N PHE A 69 -9.36 25.12 3.83
CA PHE A 69 -8.85 24.78 2.52
C PHE A 69 -8.52 26.01 1.68
N HIS A 70 -7.40 25.97 1.00
CA HIS A 70 -7.03 26.96 -0.02
C HIS A 70 -6.58 26.24 -1.28
N PHE A 71 -7.28 26.49 -2.38
CA PHE A 71 -6.91 25.97 -3.69
C PHE A 71 -6.04 26.98 -4.44
N ALA A 72 -4.90 26.52 -4.95
CA ALA A 72 -4.05 27.27 -5.87
C ALA A 72 -4.01 26.53 -7.22
N ASP A 73 -4.23 27.24 -8.30
CA ASP A 73 -4.19 26.70 -9.67
C ASP A 73 -2.79 26.29 -10.12
N ASP A 74 -1.75 26.77 -9.42
CA ASP A 74 -0.36 26.37 -9.56
C ASP A 74 0.36 26.40 -8.21
N VAL A 75 1.28 25.48 -8.00
CA VAL A 75 2.05 25.33 -6.74
C VAL A 75 2.85 26.59 -6.39
N SER A 76 3.28 27.38 -7.37
CA SER A 76 4.00 28.63 -7.14
C SER A 76 3.12 29.73 -6.51
N ARG A 77 1.81 29.59 -6.59
CA ARG A 77 0.80 30.50 -6.01
C ARG A 77 0.27 30.00 -4.66
N ALA A 78 0.67 28.80 -4.23
CA ALA A 78 0.28 28.27 -2.93
C ALA A 78 0.81 29.16 -1.80
N PRO A 79 0.01 29.41 -0.75
CA PRO A 79 0.43 30.21 0.40
C PRO A 79 1.74 29.67 0.98
N GLN A 80 2.72 30.56 1.17
CA GLN A 80 3.99 30.20 1.78
C GLN A 80 3.90 30.34 3.29
N GLY A 81 4.49 29.40 4.04
CA GLY A 81 4.52 29.43 5.50
C GLY A 81 3.19 29.10 6.17
N PHE A 82 2.19 28.63 5.42
CA PHE A 82 0.86 28.31 5.98
C PHE A 82 0.88 27.18 7.01
N GLU A 83 1.93 26.40 7.02
CA GLU A 83 2.19 25.32 7.97
C GLU A 83 2.48 25.84 9.39
N ALA A 84 2.91 27.10 9.53
CA ALA A 84 3.21 27.72 10.81
C ALA A 84 1.95 27.83 11.70
N PRO A 85 2.07 27.55 13.01
CA PRO A 85 0.92 27.57 13.92
C PRO A 85 0.19 28.91 13.98
N GLU A 86 0.91 30.02 13.80
CA GLU A 86 0.41 31.39 13.86
C GLU A 86 -0.21 31.88 12.54
N TYR A 87 -0.09 31.11 11.45
CA TYR A 87 -0.64 31.53 10.16
C TYR A 87 -2.17 31.53 10.20
N ASP A 88 -2.78 32.68 9.91
CA ASP A 88 -4.24 32.82 9.94
C ASP A 88 -4.89 32.23 8.67
N VAL A 89 -5.71 31.21 8.90
CA VAL A 89 -6.51 30.53 7.86
C VAL A 89 -8.01 30.81 8.02
N SER A 90 -8.41 31.80 8.83
CA SER A 90 -9.82 32.08 9.12
C SER A 90 -10.62 32.45 7.86
N ALA A 91 -9.96 33.11 6.91
CA ALA A 91 -10.54 33.52 5.63
C ALA A 91 -10.51 32.42 4.56
N TRP A 92 -9.91 31.26 4.83
CA TRP A 92 -9.88 30.15 3.87
C TRP A 92 -11.24 29.49 3.74
N ASP A 93 -11.48 28.90 2.59
CA ASP A 93 -12.64 28.05 2.34
C ASP A 93 -12.69 26.84 3.30
N ARG A 94 -13.72 26.03 3.13
CA ARG A 94 -13.91 24.77 3.83
C ARG A 94 -14.13 23.67 2.80
N ILE A 95 -13.51 22.52 3.06
CA ILE A 95 -13.69 21.31 2.25
C ILE A 95 -13.93 20.11 3.18
N GLU A 96 -14.78 19.20 2.74
CA GLU A 96 -14.90 17.90 3.40
C GLU A 96 -13.66 17.04 3.10
N VAL A 97 -13.17 16.29 4.08
CA VAL A 97 -12.15 15.27 3.94
C VAL A 97 -12.74 13.97 4.51
N PRO A 98 -12.75 12.88 3.74
CA PRO A 98 -12.21 12.74 2.39
C PRO A 98 -13.08 13.35 1.29
N SER A 99 -12.46 13.91 0.25
CA SER A 99 -13.13 14.35 -0.98
C SER A 99 -12.15 14.59 -2.13
N CYS A 100 -12.68 14.67 -3.35
CA CYS A 100 -11.95 15.17 -4.51
C CYS A 100 -12.20 16.67 -4.68
N TRP A 101 -11.19 17.40 -5.15
CA TRP A 101 -11.29 18.85 -5.38
C TRP A 101 -12.39 19.19 -6.40
N GLU A 102 -12.38 18.45 -7.50
CA GLU A 102 -13.23 18.74 -8.65
C GLU A 102 -14.71 18.51 -8.35
N THR A 103 -15.02 17.50 -7.53
CA THR A 103 -16.40 17.25 -7.05
C THR A 103 -16.81 18.23 -5.94
N SER A 104 -15.82 18.93 -5.35
CA SER A 104 -16.05 19.97 -4.33
C SER A 104 -16.04 21.39 -4.90
N GLY A 105 -15.96 21.54 -6.24
CA GLY A 105 -16.03 22.82 -6.93
C GLY A 105 -14.70 23.54 -7.16
N TYR A 106 -13.55 22.85 -7.01
CA TYR A 106 -12.23 23.41 -7.22
C TYR A 106 -11.53 22.78 -8.43
N GLY A 107 -10.97 23.61 -9.29
CA GLY A 107 -10.33 23.14 -10.51
C GLY A 107 -11.34 22.59 -11.52
N TYR A 108 -10.92 21.62 -12.30
CA TYR A 108 -11.77 20.93 -13.28
C TYR A 108 -11.32 19.49 -13.46
N ALA A 109 -12.29 18.60 -13.67
CA ALA A 109 -12.06 17.19 -13.93
C ALA A 109 -11.41 17.01 -15.31
N ILE A 110 -10.36 16.19 -15.37
CA ILE A 110 -9.66 15.83 -16.60
C ILE A 110 -9.85 14.34 -16.81
N TYR A 111 -10.27 13.98 -18.02
CA TYR A 111 -10.26 12.61 -18.48
C TYR A 111 -9.33 12.50 -19.69
N THR A 112 -8.39 11.59 -19.59
CA THR A 112 -7.54 11.17 -20.71
C THR A 112 -7.44 9.66 -20.68
N ASN A 113 -7.55 9.05 -21.85
CA ASN A 113 -7.44 7.61 -21.98
C ASN A 113 -5.95 7.18 -22.03
N ILE A 114 -5.25 7.55 -23.10
CA ILE A 114 -3.87 7.08 -23.35
C ILE A 114 -2.83 8.16 -23.06
N ILE A 115 -3.21 9.43 -23.23
CA ILE A 115 -2.25 10.55 -23.26
C ILE A 115 -2.19 11.20 -21.89
N TYR A 116 -0.97 11.38 -21.35
CA TYR A 116 -0.80 12.23 -20.18
C TYR A 116 -1.40 13.62 -20.42
N PRO A 117 -2.08 14.20 -19.42
CA PRO A 117 -2.60 15.57 -19.54
C PRO A 117 -1.49 16.64 -19.46
N TYR A 118 -0.23 16.23 -19.54
CA TYR A 118 0.98 17.07 -19.52
C TYR A 118 2.03 16.49 -20.48
N PRO A 119 3.06 17.27 -20.88
CA PRO A 119 4.12 16.78 -21.74
C PRO A 119 4.83 15.55 -21.16
N ASN A 120 5.08 14.56 -22.01
CA ASN A 120 5.79 13.31 -21.60
C ASN A 120 7.29 13.57 -21.46
N THR A 121 7.69 14.16 -20.35
CA THR A 121 9.08 14.51 -19.99
C THR A 121 9.45 14.07 -18.57
N PRO A 122 9.22 12.77 -18.21
CA PRO A 122 9.47 12.29 -16.85
C PRO A 122 10.93 12.51 -16.41
N PRO A 123 11.19 12.92 -15.18
CA PRO A 123 10.25 13.06 -14.06
C PRO A 123 9.56 14.44 -13.96
N TYR A 124 9.72 15.33 -14.91
CA TYR A 124 9.34 16.74 -14.80
C TYR A 124 7.88 16.99 -15.17
N ILE A 125 7.17 17.76 -14.35
CA ILE A 125 5.81 18.23 -14.64
C ILE A 125 5.89 19.59 -15.36
N ARG A 126 5.74 19.55 -16.69
CA ARG A 126 5.86 20.75 -17.57
C ARG A 126 4.49 21.35 -17.89
N ARG A 127 3.71 21.63 -16.84
CA ARG A 127 2.45 22.36 -16.90
C ARG A 127 2.15 22.96 -15.54
N ASP A 128 1.11 23.80 -15.45
CA ASP A 128 0.59 24.27 -14.16
C ASP A 128 0.25 23.06 -13.27
N ASN A 129 0.73 23.11 -12.04
CA ASN A 129 0.55 22.05 -11.08
C ASN A 129 -0.32 22.52 -9.92
N PRO A 130 -1.65 22.28 -9.96
CA PRO A 130 -2.54 22.69 -8.89
C PRO A 130 -2.14 22.15 -7.54
N ALA A 131 -2.32 22.96 -6.50
CA ALA A 131 -2.04 22.59 -5.11
C ALA A 131 -3.23 22.90 -4.20
N GLY A 132 -3.54 21.97 -3.31
CA GLY A 132 -4.49 22.15 -2.21
C GLY A 132 -3.76 22.28 -0.90
N CYS A 133 -3.96 23.38 -0.18
CA CYS A 133 -3.45 23.57 1.17
C CYS A 133 -4.57 23.35 2.17
N TYR A 134 -4.37 22.42 3.09
CA TYR A 134 -5.35 22.01 4.07
C TYR A 134 -4.86 22.31 5.48
N VAL A 135 -5.75 22.74 6.36
CA VAL A 135 -5.45 22.91 7.78
C VAL A 135 -6.61 22.39 8.63
N ARG A 136 -6.28 21.62 9.67
CA ARG A 136 -7.20 21.14 10.69
C ARG A 136 -6.56 21.24 12.07
N THR A 137 -7.37 21.56 13.06
CA THR A 137 -6.99 21.41 14.49
C THR A 137 -7.61 20.16 15.08
N PHE A 138 -6.93 19.54 16.03
CA PHE A 138 -7.34 18.32 16.71
C PHE A 138 -6.72 18.22 18.09
N GLU A 139 -7.32 17.41 18.96
CA GLU A 139 -6.74 17.04 20.25
C GLU A 139 -6.52 15.54 20.32
N VAL A 140 -5.39 15.12 20.90
CA VAL A 140 -5.09 13.71 21.11
C VAL A 140 -5.70 13.26 22.45
N PRO A 141 -6.38 12.10 22.50
CA PRO A 141 -6.92 11.58 23.74
C PRO A 141 -5.86 11.46 24.84
N ARG A 142 -6.14 11.95 26.03
CA ARG A 142 -5.21 11.85 27.18
C ARG A 142 -4.83 10.41 27.53
N ALA A 143 -5.71 9.46 27.20
CA ALA A 143 -5.45 8.03 27.39
C ALA A 143 -4.25 7.50 26.57
N TRP A 144 -3.81 8.24 25.54
CA TRP A 144 -2.66 7.89 24.69
C TRP A 144 -1.34 8.52 25.16
N ASN A 145 -1.34 9.12 26.36
CA ASN A 145 -0.15 9.77 26.87
C ASN A 145 1.00 8.77 27.06
N GLY A 146 2.09 9.01 26.35
CA GLY A 146 3.25 8.11 26.34
C GLY A 146 3.19 6.99 25.30
N ASP A 147 2.09 6.87 24.54
CA ASP A 147 2.00 5.99 23.38
C ASP A 147 2.66 6.65 22.15
N ARG A 148 3.02 5.83 21.19
CA ARG A 148 3.41 6.24 19.85
C ARG A 148 2.16 6.63 19.07
N VAL A 149 2.15 7.76 18.40
CA VAL A 149 1.00 8.23 17.61
C VAL A 149 1.36 8.32 16.14
N ILE A 150 0.59 7.62 15.33
CA ILE A 150 0.77 7.53 13.88
C ILE A 150 -0.37 8.28 13.20
N LEU A 151 -0.02 9.20 12.30
CA LEU A 151 -0.95 9.88 11.41
C LEU A 151 -1.05 9.09 10.11
N HIS A 152 -2.27 8.70 9.75
CA HIS A 152 -2.57 7.89 8.58
C HIS A 152 -3.40 8.68 7.57
N PHE A 153 -2.99 8.63 6.31
CA PHE A 153 -3.78 9.03 5.14
C PHE A 153 -4.02 7.78 4.30
N GLY A 154 -5.27 7.42 4.07
CA GLY A 154 -5.63 6.22 3.30
C GLY A 154 -5.39 6.35 1.80
N GLY A 155 -5.43 7.58 1.27
CA GLY A 155 -5.14 7.88 -0.14
C GLY A 155 -5.15 9.38 -0.43
N VAL A 156 -4.12 9.86 -1.12
CA VAL A 156 -3.94 11.27 -1.49
C VAL A 156 -3.47 11.36 -2.94
N TYR A 157 -4.22 12.02 -3.78
CA TYR A 157 -3.87 12.16 -5.20
C TYR A 157 -3.25 13.54 -5.48
N SER A 158 -1.97 13.61 -5.88
CA SER A 158 -1.00 12.54 -6.15
C SER A 158 0.15 12.52 -5.13
N ALA A 159 0.55 13.66 -4.58
CA ALA A 159 1.64 13.76 -3.60
C ALA A 159 1.25 14.69 -2.45
N CYS A 160 1.76 14.43 -1.26
CA CYS A 160 1.50 15.29 -0.11
C CYS A 160 2.74 15.56 0.73
N SER A 161 2.82 16.78 1.25
CA SER A 161 3.72 17.19 2.33
C SER A 161 2.90 17.50 3.57
N VAL A 162 3.35 17.03 4.73
CA VAL A 162 2.61 17.06 5.98
C VAL A 162 3.42 17.74 7.07
N TRP A 163 2.75 18.59 7.88
CA TRP A 163 3.33 19.26 9.05
C TRP A 163 2.39 19.16 10.23
N VAL A 164 2.95 18.96 11.41
CA VAL A 164 2.23 19.04 12.68
C VAL A 164 2.87 20.12 13.54
N ASN A 165 2.06 21.07 14.00
CA ASN A 165 2.51 22.22 14.80
C ASN A 165 3.68 23.00 14.16
N GLY A 166 3.66 23.15 12.84
CA GLY A 166 4.69 23.84 12.06
C GLY A 166 5.96 23.02 11.77
N ARG A 167 6.07 21.81 12.32
CA ARG A 167 7.21 20.91 12.11
C ARG A 167 6.89 19.90 11.00
N PHE A 168 7.84 19.70 10.10
CA PHE A 168 7.68 18.75 9.00
C PHE A 168 7.54 17.31 9.52
N ALA A 169 6.44 16.65 9.18
CA ALA A 169 6.16 15.26 9.53
C ALA A 169 6.58 14.30 8.42
N GLY A 170 6.41 14.69 7.15
CA GLY A 170 6.84 13.86 6.04
C GLY A 170 6.28 14.23 4.67
N TYR A 171 6.69 13.44 3.69
CA TYR A 171 6.28 13.51 2.29
C TYR A 171 5.93 12.12 1.77
N SER A 172 4.95 12.01 0.88
CA SER A 172 4.58 10.74 0.23
C SER A 172 4.03 10.96 -1.16
N GLU A 173 4.35 10.04 -2.04
CA GLU A 173 3.71 9.77 -3.33
C GLU A 173 3.05 8.39 -3.31
N ASP A 174 2.45 7.97 -4.43
CA ASP A 174 1.56 6.81 -4.59
C ASP A 174 0.17 7.10 -4.02
N SER A 175 -0.71 7.50 -4.92
CA SER A 175 -2.03 7.98 -4.55
C SER A 175 -2.96 6.91 -3.97
N ALA A 176 -2.70 5.63 -4.20
CA ALA A 176 -3.62 4.54 -3.88
C ALA A 176 -3.22 3.70 -2.65
N LEU A 177 -2.05 3.96 -2.08
CA LEU A 177 -1.57 3.29 -0.87
C LEU A 177 -1.47 4.26 0.32
N PRO A 178 -1.59 3.75 1.55
CA PRO A 178 -1.52 4.61 2.73
C PRO A 178 -0.19 5.32 2.89
N ALA A 179 -0.25 6.59 3.33
CA ALA A 179 0.89 7.33 3.85
C ALA A 179 0.78 7.45 5.36
N GLU A 180 1.71 6.86 6.09
CA GLU A 180 1.75 6.86 7.55
C GLU A 180 2.99 7.58 8.07
N PHE A 181 2.80 8.43 9.08
CA PHE A 181 3.86 9.24 9.68
C PHE A 181 3.83 9.14 11.20
N ASP A 182 4.99 8.88 11.81
CA ASP A 182 5.13 8.99 13.26
C ASP A 182 5.15 10.46 13.66
N VAL A 183 4.11 10.90 14.34
CA VAL A 183 3.96 12.29 14.76
C VAL A 183 4.16 12.49 16.26
N THR A 184 4.54 11.45 16.99
CA THR A 184 4.65 11.42 18.46
C THR A 184 5.39 12.63 19.00
N GLU A 185 6.61 12.88 18.51
CA GLU A 185 7.47 13.97 18.94
C GLU A 185 7.04 15.36 18.43
N LEU A 186 6.04 15.40 17.56
CA LEU A 186 5.50 16.64 16.98
C LEU A 186 4.29 17.14 17.74
N LEU A 187 3.66 16.28 18.54
CA LEU A 187 2.46 16.57 19.29
C LEU A 187 2.76 17.40 20.55
N ARG A 188 1.75 18.10 20.99
CA ARG A 188 1.73 18.84 22.25
C ARG A 188 0.44 18.55 23.02
N GLU A 189 0.40 18.85 24.31
CA GLU A 189 -0.81 18.76 25.09
C GLU A 189 -1.85 19.80 24.63
N GLY A 190 -3.12 19.41 24.57
CA GLY A 190 -4.22 20.24 24.08
C GLY A 190 -4.31 20.27 22.56
N GLU A 191 -4.64 21.44 22.02
CA GLU A 191 -4.89 21.60 20.58
C GLU A 191 -3.61 21.50 19.75
N ASN A 192 -3.63 20.65 18.75
CA ASN A 192 -2.61 20.46 17.73
C ASN A 192 -3.10 20.95 16.37
N ARG A 193 -2.19 21.42 15.54
CA ARG A 193 -2.47 21.88 14.17
C ARG A 193 -1.82 20.95 13.17
N LEU A 194 -2.61 20.38 12.29
CA LEU A 194 -2.19 19.61 11.11
C LEU A 194 -2.29 20.53 9.89
N ALA A 195 -1.22 20.63 9.12
CA ALA A 195 -1.18 21.28 7.81
C ALA A 195 -0.73 20.29 6.74
N VAL A 196 -1.41 20.28 5.61
CA VAL A 196 -1.10 19.38 4.50
C VAL A 196 -1.10 20.18 3.19
N LYS A 197 -0.07 19.99 2.38
CA LYS A 197 -0.04 20.47 0.99
C LYS A 197 -0.10 19.29 0.06
N VAL A 198 -1.14 19.24 -0.77
CA VAL A 198 -1.35 18.22 -1.79
C VAL A 198 -1.05 18.81 -3.15
N LEU A 199 -0.32 18.08 -4.00
CA LEU A 199 -0.06 18.43 -5.39
C LEU A 199 -0.89 17.52 -6.30
N LYS A 200 -1.45 18.08 -7.38
CA LYS A 200 -2.19 17.31 -8.37
C LYS A 200 -1.29 16.37 -9.18
N TRP A 201 -0.06 16.81 -9.42
CA TRP A 201 0.91 16.07 -10.24
C TRP A 201 2.25 15.94 -9.51
N CYS A 202 2.89 14.81 -9.70
CA CYS A 202 4.26 14.54 -9.30
C CYS A 202 4.91 13.59 -10.32
N ASP A 203 6.17 13.29 -10.20
CA ASP A 203 6.81 12.29 -11.06
C ASP A 203 6.14 10.92 -10.94
N GLY A 204 5.63 10.54 -9.76
CA GLY A 204 4.79 9.35 -9.57
C GLY A 204 3.54 9.32 -10.46
N SER A 205 3.02 10.46 -10.89
CA SER A 205 1.86 10.54 -11.80
C SER A 205 2.13 9.94 -13.18
N TYR A 206 3.40 9.78 -13.57
CA TYR A 206 3.77 9.07 -14.79
C TYR A 206 3.53 7.54 -14.69
N LEU A 207 3.39 7.01 -13.48
CA LEU A 207 3.03 5.62 -13.22
C LEU A 207 1.53 5.43 -12.92
N GLU A 208 0.74 6.49 -12.95
CA GLU A 208 -0.69 6.49 -12.60
C GLU A 208 -1.55 6.93 -13.80
N ASP A 209 -1.18 6.43 -15.00
CA ASP A 209 -1.81 6.81 -16.27
C ASP A 209 -3.05 5.97 -16.60
N ALA A 210 -3.78 5.55 -15.58
CA ALA A 210 -4.99 4.77 -15.75
C ALA A 210 -6.03 5.50 -16.61
N ASP A 211 -6.75 4.76 -17.46
CA ASP A 211 -7.90 5.23 -18.23
C ASP A 211 -9.05 5.60 -17.27
N HIS A 212 -8.86 6.67 -16.57
CA HIS A 212 -9.74 7.13 -15.50
C HIS A 212 -9.65 8.65 -15.29
N TRP A 213 -10.65 9.21 -14.59
CA TRP A 213 -10.68 10.62 -14.20
C TRP A 213 -9.48 11.02 -13.33
N ARG A 214 -8.83 12.12 -13.67
CA ARG A 214 -7.72 12.73 -12.91
C ARG A 214 -8.30 13.69 -11.88
N LEU A 215 -8.56 13.17 -10.67
CA LEU A 215 -9.17 13.92 -9.57
C LEU A 215 -8.16 14.10 -8.43
N GLY A 216 -7.96 15.34 -7.99
CA GLY A 216 -7.03 15.66 -6.90
C GLY A 216 -7.68 15.67 -5.53
N GLY A 217 -6.88 15.58 -4.47
CA GLY A 217 -7.35 15.74 -3.09
C GLY A 217 -7.00 14.61 -2.14
N ILE A 218 -7.41 14.76 -0.88
CA ILE A 218 -7.37 13.70 0.13
C ILE A 218 -8.68 12.92 0.00
N TYR A 219 -8.66 11.81 -0.70
CA TYR A 219 -9.88 11.14 -1.15
C TYR A 219 -10.25 9.90 -0.35
N ARG A 220 -9.37 9.43 0.54
CA ARG A 220 -9.65 8.38 1.54
C ARG A 220 -9.48 8.92 2.94
N GLU A 221 -9.93 8.16 3.94
CA GLU A 221 -9.95 8.54 5.36
C GLU A 221 -8.60 9.03 5.90
N VAL A 222 -8.66 9.93 6.87
CA VAL A 222 -7.52 10.41 7.65
C VAL A 222 -7.78 10.15 9.13
N TYR A 223 -6.81 9.54 9.82
CA TYR A 223 -6.96 9.27 11.24
C TYR A 223 -5.61 9.25 11.99
N LEU A 224 -5.71 9.35 13.30
CA LEU A 224 -4.62 9.00 14.20
C LEU A 224 -4.85 7.59 14.78
N ALA A 225 -3.78 6.82 14.85
CA ALA A 225 -3.73 5.57 15.60
C ALA A 225 -2.67 5.66 16.67
N ALA A 226 -2.95 5.13 17.87
CA ALA A 226 -1.96 5.05 18.93
C ALA A 226 -1.49 3.61 19.13
N GLU A 227 -0.22 3.45 19.46
CA GLU A 227 0.45 2.20 19.74
C GLU A 227 1.18 2.30 21.07
N PRO A 228 1.11 1.31 21.97
CA PRO A 228 1.87 1.33 23.20
C PRO A 228 3.38 1.25 22.92
N ARG A 229 4.20 1.51 23.96
CA ARG A 229 5.67 1.52 23.84
C ARG A 229 6.27 0.17 23.39
N ALA A 230 5.63 -0.92 23.74
CA ALA A 230 5.88 -2.23 23.16
C ALA A 230 4.66 -2.56 22.31
N ALA A 231 4.82 -2.61 21.00
CA ALA A 231 3.72 -2.74 20.05
C ALA A 231 3.96 -3.83 19.01
N ILE A 232 2.88 -4.49 18.62
CA ILE A 232 2.84 -5.36 17.45
C ILE A 232 2.73 -4.44 16.23
N VAL A 233 3.82 -4.21 15.51
CA VAL A 233 3.81 -3.26 14.39
C VAL A 233 3.33 -3.88 13.08
N ASP A 234 3.52 -5.20 12.92
CA ASP A 234 3.11 -5.92 11.71
C ASP A 234 3.01 -7.43 11.99
N TYR A 235 2.29 -8.16 11.15
CA TYR A 235 2.31 -9.62 11.13
C TYR A 235 1.83 -10.18 9.80
N GLY A 236 2.48 -11.26 9.36
CA GLY A 236 2.08 -12.05 8.20
C GLY A 236 1.46 -13.38 8.62
N VAL A 237 0.41 -13.78 7.90
CA VAL A 237 -0.30 -15.05 8.11
C VAL A 237 -0.18 -15.89 6.85
N ARG A 238 0.16 -17.18 7.01
CA ARG A 238 0.06 -18.17 5.95
C ARG A 238 -0.72 -19.38 6.45
N THR A 239 -1.53 -19.94 5.57
CA THR A 239 -2.23 -21.20 5.80
C THR A 239 -1.74 -22.22 4.77
N VAL A 240 -1.27 -23.36 5.22
CA VAL A 240 -0.67 -24.39 4.36
C VAL A 240 -1.37 -25.71 4.62
N PHE A 241 -2.07 -26.25 3.63
CA PHE A 241 -2.74 -27.55 3.72
C PHE A 241 -1.77 -28.72 3.55
N ASP A 242 -2.16 -29.88 4.10
CA ASP A 242 -1.59 -31.17 3.71
C ASP A 242 -1.97 -31.55 2.26
N ALA A 243 -1.37 -32.61 1.75
CA ALA A 243 -1.59 -33.06 0.36
C ALA A 243 -3.05 -33.48 0.10
N GLU A 244 -3.77 -33.90 1.12
CA GLU A 244 -5.16 -34.34 1.07
C GLU A 244 -6.15 -33.19 1.34
N TYR A 245 -5.67 -31.97 1.59
CA TYR A 245 -6.49 -30.81 1.96
C TYR A 245 -7.39 -31.06 3.17
N ARG A 246 -6.93 -31.91 4.11
CA ARG A 246 -7.68 -32.26 5.30
C ARG A 246 -7.29 -31.40 6.48
N ASP A 247 -5.98 -31.35 6.79
CA ASP A 247 -5.44 -30.58 7.89
C ASP A 247 -4.61 -29.41 7.34
N ALA A 248 -4.45 -28.36 8.13
CA ALA A 248 -3.63 -27.23 7.74
C ALA A 248 -2.66 -26.83 8.85
N LYS A 249 -1.60 -26.15 8.45
CA LYS A 249 -0.72 -25.39 9.32
C LYS A 249 -1.10 -23.92 9.26
N LEU A 250 -1.26 -23.30 10.42
CA LEU A 250 -1.30 -21.87 10.60
C LEU A 250 0.12 -21.40 10.91
N GLN A 251 0.67 -20.55 10.04
CA GLN A 251 2.00 -19.99 10.19
C GLN A 251 1.90 -18.49 10.41
N LEU A 252 2.59 -17.97 11.42
CA LEU A 252 2.59 -16.56 11.79
C LEU A 252 4.02 -16.01 11.82
N ARG A 253 4.17 -14.80 11.33
CA ARG A 253 5.39 -14.02 11.43
C ARG A 253 5.08 -12.62 11.95
N PRO A 254 5.05 -12.45 13.27
CA PRO A 254 4.84 -11.15 13.90
C PRO A 254 6.12 -10.32 13.92
N SER A 255 5.95 -9.01 13.93
CA SER A 255 7.00 -8.03 14.18
C SER A 255 6.60 -7.13 15.34
N VAL A 256 7.52 -6.84 16.23
CA VAL A 256 7.32 -5.95 17.37
C VAL A 256 8.30 -4.81 17.34
N ALA A 257 7.88 -3.65 17.83
CA ALA A 257 8.76 -2.52 18.05
C ALA A 257 8.72 -2.09 19.52
N LEU A 258 9.87 -1.64 20.01
CA LEU A 258 10.03 -1.06 21.34
C LEU A 258 10.41 0.41 21.20
N THR A 259 9.66 1.29 21.86
CA THR A 259 9.94 2.73 21.89
C THR A 259 10.11 3.22 23.33
N GLY A 260 10.94 4.25 23.56
CA GLY A 260 11.16 4.84 24.89
C GLY A 260 12.25 4.18 25.73
N ALA A 261 12.29 4.48 27.02
CA ALA A 261 13.44 4.19 27.91
C ALA A 261 13.50 2.76 28.49
N ASP A 262 12.36 2.05 28.58
CA ASP A 262 12.23 0.76 29.29
C ASP A 262 12.30 -0.47 28.37
N THR A 263 13.05 -0.37 27.28
CA THR A 263 13.14 -1.43 26.26
C THR A 263 13.65 -2.77 26.82
N ALA A 264 14.56 -2.74 27.79
CA ALA A 264 15.10 -3.97 28.40
C ALA A 264 14.02 -4.79 29.13
N ARG A 265 13.10 -4.13 29.82
CA ARG A 265 11.98 -4.79 30.53
C ARG A 265 10.97 -5.37 29.52
N CYS A 266 10.66 -4.63 28.46
CA CYS A 266 9.70 -5.05 27.45
C CYS A 266 10.14 -6.32 26.69
N ARG A 267 11.41 -6.70 26.73
CA ARG A 267 11.89 -7.95 26.14
C ARG A 267 11.28 -9.21 26.77
N ASN A 268 10.83 -9.11 28.03
CA ASN A 268 10.16 -10.20 28.74
C ASN A 268 8.65 -10.28 28.45
N TYR A 269 8.10 -9.34 27.67
CA TYR A 269 6.69 -9.42 27.27
C TYR A 269 6.48 -10.63 26.37
N VAL A 270 5.27 -11.18 26.43
CA VAL A 270 4.89 -12.37 25.68
C VAL A 270 3.85 -12.01 24.64
N LEU A 271 4.16 -12.30 23.38
CA LEU A 271 3.19 -12.27 22.30
C LEU A 271 2.53 -13.65 22.23
N ARG A 272 1.19 -13.65 22.26
CA ARG A 272 0.35 -14.82 22.09
C ARG A 272 -0.59 -14.63 20.93
N ALA A 273 -0.80 -15.69 20.12
CA ALA A 273 -1.81 -15.71 19.08
C ALA A 273 -2.86 -16.77 19.37
N GLU A 274 -4.13 -16.40 19.21
CA GLU A 274 -5.29 -17.25 19.42
C GLU A 274 -6.21 -17.22 18.21
N LEU A 275 -6.75 -18.37 17.84
CA LEU A 275 -7.66 -18.52 16.70
C LEU A 275 -9.07 -18.77 17.21
N PHE A 276 -10.04 -18.07 16.61
CA PHE A 276 -11.46 -18.19 16.92
C PHE A 276 -12.26 -18.53 15.66
N ASP A 277 -13.26 -19.40 15.82
CA ASP A 277 -14.18 -19.74 14.72
C ASP A 277 -15.22 -18.63 14.47
N ALA A 278 -16.07 -18.80 13.44
CA ALA A 278 -17.09 -17.83 13.09
C ALA A 278 -18.14 -17.58 14.20
N ALA A 279 -18.21 -18.45 15.22
CA ALA A 279 -19.04 -18.27 16.41
C ALA A 279 -18.26 -17.71 17.61
N ASN A 280 -17.07 -17.16 17.40
CA ASN A 280 -16.14 -16.65 18.41
C ASN A 280 -15.75 -17.71 19.46
N ARG A 281 -15.78 -19.00 19.11
CA ARG A 281 -15.28 -20.05 19.98
C ARG A 281 -13.80 -20.27 19.68
N ARG A 282 -13.00 -20.34 20.72
CA ARG A 282 -11.57 -20.61 20.58
C ARG A 282 -11.34 -21.96 19.90
N VAL A 283 -10.51 -21.96 18.87
CA VAL A 283 -9.99 -23.17 18.24
C VAL A 283 -8.70 -23.53 18.97
N ASP A 284 -8.67 -24.73 19.55
CA ASP A 284 -7.46 -25.23 20.22
C ASP A 284 -6.57 -25.93 19.18
N PRO A 285 -5.42 -25.36 18.82
CA PRO A 285 -4.51 -25.98 17.86
C PRO A 285 -3.66 -27.09 18.47
N GLY A 286 -3.72 -27.28 19.80
CA GLY A 286 -2.86 -28.22 20.52
C GLY A 286 -1.42 -27.74 20.72
N ASP A 287 -0.96 -26.76 19.93
CA ASP A 287 0.35 -26.14 20.03
C ASP A 287 0.21 -24.70 20.55
N MET A 288 1.15 -24.26 21.37
CA MET A 288 1.14 -22.87 21.85
C MET A 288 1.77 -21.95 20.81
N LEU A 289 0.99 -20.96 20.37
CA LEU A 289 1.48 -19.86 19.52
C LEU A 289 1.93 -18.70 20.40
N GLU A 290 3.03 -18.90 21.13
CA GLU A 290 3.61 -17.90 22.04
C GLU A 290 5.10 -17.70 21.77
N VAL A 291 5.56 -16.46 21.93
CA VAL A 291 6.97 -16.10 21.82
C VAL A 291 7.24 -14.85 22.66
N THR A 292 8.43 -14.75 23.25
CA THR A 292 8.83 -13.54 23.94
C THR A 292 9.26 -12.45 22.95
N VAL A 293 9.09 -11.19 23.34
CA VAL A 293 9.59 -10.06 22.55
C VAL A 293 11.11 -10.14 22.37
N GLY A 294 11.82 -10.63 23.40
CA GLY A 294 13.25 -10.85 23.30
C GLY A 294 13.64 -11.79 22.17
N GLU A 295 12.97 -12.93 22.06
CA GLU A 295 13.20 -13.91 20.98
C GLU A 295 12.88 -13.33 19.61
N LEU A 296 11.79 -12.55 19.48
CA LEU A 296 11.44 -11.88 18.22
C LEU A 296 12.52 -10.88 17.79
N LEU A 297 13.08 -10.11 18.73
CA LEU A 297 14.10 -9.11 18.44
C LEU A 297 15.49 -9.69 18.21
N ASP A 298 15.78 -10.88 18.80
CA ASP A 298 17.05 -11.58 18.64
C ASP A 298 17.06 -12.52 17.43
N GLU A 299 15.93 -12.65 16.74
CA GLU A 299 15.88 -13.41 15.50
C GLU A 299 16.79 -12.74 14.46
N THR A 300 17.95 -13.33 14.24
CA THR A 300 18.94 -12.82 13.28
C THR A 300 19.33 -13.92 12.31
N TYR A 301 19.28 -13.57 11.02
CA TYR A 301 19.84 -14.39 9.95
C TYR A 301 20.94 -13.58 9.24
N PRO A 302 22.15 -13.53 9.81
CA PRO A 302 23.18 -12.61 9.34
C PRO A 302 23.66 -12.86 7.90
N GLN A 303 23.29 -13.98 7.33
CA GLN A 303 23.65 -14.35 5.95
C GLN A 303 22.48 -14.33 4.97
N ARG A 304 21.27 -14.06 5.46
CA ARG A 304 20.04 -14.11 4.65
C ARG A 304 19.03 -13.12 5.21
N ASP A 305 18.75 -12.08 4.47
CA ASP A 305 17.77 -11.04 4.83
C ASP A 305 16.32 -11.44 4.51
N ASN A 306 16.08 -12.66 4.05
CA ASN A 306 14.77 -13.12 3.61
C ASN A 306 13.84 -13.36 4.79
N VAL A 307 12.57 -13.10 4.58
CA VAL A 307 11.50 -13.46 5.53
C VAL A 307 11.28 -14.98 5.47
N TRP A 308 11.54 -15.65 6.58
CA TRP A 308 11.35 -17.08 6.68
C TRP A 308 10.06 -17.44 7.43
N TYR A 309 9.35 -18.41 6.92
CA TYR A 309 8.27 -19.08 7.60
C TYR A 309 8.68 -20.52 7.93
N PRO A 310 8.17 -21.10 9.03
CA PRO A 310 7.39 -20.43 10.08
C PRO A 310 8.29 -19.81 11.15
N LEU A 311 7.82 -18.75 11.83
CA LEU A 311 8.35 -18.32 13.13
C LEU A 311 7.52 -18.94 14.25
N LEU A 312 6.18 -18.82 14.15
CA LEU A 312 5.20 -19.55 14.97
C LEU A 312 4.36 -20.44 14.06
N GLU A 313 4.19 -21.70 14.42
CA GLU A 313 3.42 -22.64 13.62
C GLU A 313 2.51 -23.50 14.51
N ALA A 314 1.27 -23.69 14.12
CA ALA A 314 0.35 -24.60 14.76
C ALA A 314 -0.42 -25.44 13.72
N ARG A 315 -0.65 -26.73 14.03
CA ARG A 315 -1.52 -27.59 13.24
C ARG A 315 -2.98 -27.32 13.59
N ILE A 316 -3.79 -27.08 12.59
CA ILE A 316 -5.24 -26.90 12.71
C ILE A 316 -5.92 -28.12 12.07
N PRO A 317 -6.52 -29.00 12.86
CA PRO A 317 -7.19 -30.17 12.32
C PRO A 317 -8.47 -29.80 11.59
N SER A 318 -8.63 -30.29 10.36
CA SER A 318 -9.84 -30.16 9.54
C SER A 318 -10.47 -28.75 9.54
N PRO A 319 -9.71 -27.68 9.23
CA PRO A 319 -10.28 -26.36 9.23
C PRO A 319 -11.32 -26.21 8.11
N HIS A 320 -12.34 -25.40 8.37
CA HIS A 320 -13.25 -24.95 7.31
C HIS A 320 -12.46 -24.16 6.26
N LYS A 321 -12.59 -24.56 5.01
CA LYS A 321 -11.89 -23.93 3.88
C LYS A 321 -12.60 -22.66 3.47
N TRP A 322 -11.82 -21.65 3.11
CA TRP A 322 -12.33 -20.44 2.47
C TRP A 322 -12.40 -20.68 0.94
N THR A 323 -13.54 -20.37 0.34
CA THR A 323 -13.76 -20.36 -1.10
C THR A 323 -14.75 -19.25 -1.45
N SER A 324 -14.93 -18.93 -2.73
CA SER A 324 -15.98 -17.97 -3.15
C SER A 324 -17.39 -18.45 -2.87
N GLU A 325 -17.62 -19.76 -2.77
CA GLU A 325 -18.93 -20.36 -2.49
C GLU A 325 -19.19 -20.49 -0.97
N THR A 326 -18.12 -20.73 -0.22
CA THR A 326 -18.17 -20.89 1.24
C THR A 326 -17.06 -20.05 1.87
N PRO A 327 -17.25 -18.74 2.00
CA PRO A 327 -16.23 -17.83 2.49
C PRO A 327 -16.11 -17.88 4.02
N TYR A 328 -15.68 -19.03 4.55
CA TYR A 328 -15.55 -19.21 5.98
C TYR A 328 -14.33 -18.49 6.52
N LEU A 329 -14.54 -17.64 7.51
CA LEU A 329 -13.51 -16.83 8.13
C LEU A 329 -13.35 -17.20 9.60
N TYR A 330 -12.10 -17.28 10.01
CA TYR A 330 -11.67 -17.31 11.41
C TYR A 330 -11.20 -15.91 11.82
N THR A 331 -11.25 -15.63 13.11
CA THR A 331 -10.62 -14.43 13.68
C THR A 331 -9.33 -14.85 14.39
N LEU A 332 -8.21 -14.33 13.91
CA LEU A 332 -6.92 -14.45 14.56
C LEU A 332 -6.73 -13.24 15.47
N VAL A 333 -6.47 -13.45 16.75
CA VAL A 333 -6.17 -12.40 17.73
C VAL A 333 -4.73 -12.57 18.18
N LEU A 334 -3.93 -11.53 18.05
CA LEU A 334 -2.60 -11.42 18.62
C LEU A 334 -2.68 -10.50 19.84
N SER A 335 -2.20 -10.96 20.99
CA SER A 335 -2.11 -10.15 22.20
C SER A 335 -0.68 -10.09 22.71
N LEU A 336 -0.26 -8.90 23.11
CA LEU A 336 1.03 -8.65 23.76
C LEU A 336 0.77 -8.39 25.24
N ALA A 337 1.33 -9.21 26.10
CA ALA A 337 1.17 -9.13 27.55
C ALA A 337 2.50 -8.76 28.23
N ASP A 338 2.42 -7.93 29.28
CA ASP A 338 3.56 -7.61 30.13
C ASP A 338 3.98 -8.80 31.00
N GLU A 339 5.06 -8.65 31.76
CA GLU A 339 5.59 -9.69 32.66
C GLU A 339 4.63 -10.11 33.78
N ASN A 340 3.54 -9.37 34.02
CA ASN A 340 2.49 -9.74 34.97
C ASN A 340 1.29 -10.41 34.29
N GLY A 341 1.36 -10.64 32.97
CA GLY A 341 0.29 -11.22 32.18
C GLY A 341 -0.82 -10.25 31.80
N ARG A 342 -0.64 -8.95 32.01
CA ARG A 342 -1.62 -7.92 31.61
C ARG A 342 -1.42 -7.61 30.12
N VAL A 343 -2.49 -7.72 29.34
CA VAL A 343 -2.48 -7.32 27.93
C VAL A 343 -2.25 -5.82 27.80
N VAL A 344 -1.23 -5.44 27.06
CA VAL A 344 -0.87 -4.03 26.76
C VAL A 344 -1.37 -3.62 25.38
N GLU A 345 -1.45 -4.58 24.46
CA GLU A 345 -2.00 -4.40 23.12
C GLU A 345 -2.60 -5.70 22.62
N ALA A 346 -3.65 -5.60 21.81
CA ALA A 346 -4.11 -6.69 20.97
C ALA A 346 -4.41 -6.19 19.56
N ARG A 347 -4.27 -7.09 18.58
CA ARG A 347 -4.64 -6.87 17.19
C ARG A 347 -5.40 -8.07 16.67
N SER A 348 -6.20 -7.88 15.63
CA SER A 348 -6.90 -8.99 15.00
C SER A 348 -6.95 -8.85 13.48
N SER A 349 -7.08 -10.00 12.82
CA SER A 349 -7.42 -10.10 11.40
C SER A 349 -8.38 -11.25 11.18
N ARG A 350 -9.26 -11.12 10.20
CA ARG A 350 -10.06 -12.22 9.70
C ARG A 350 -9.23 -12.99 8.68
N ILE A 351 -9.10 -14.28 8.86
CA ILE A 351 -8.28 -15.14 8.01
C ILE A 351 -9.09 -16.32 7.46
N GLY A 352 -8.69 -16.81 6.30
CA GLY A 352 -9.29 -18.00 5.68
C GLY A 352 -8.24 -19.06 5.37
N PHE A 353 -8.59 -20.32 5.60
CA PHE A 353 -7.75 -21.44 5.20
C PHE A 353 -7.98 -21.76 3.72
N ARG A 354 -7.00 -21.43 2.88
CA ARG A 354 -7.06 -21.69 1.45
C ARG A 354 -5.67 -21.96 0.87
N ASP A 355 -5.63 -22.70 -0.23
CA ASP A 355 -4.48 -22.90 -1.11
C ASP A 355 -4.85 -22.42 -2.51
N VAL A 356 -3.93 -21.73 -3.19
CA VAL A 356 -4.09 -21.28 -4.58
C VAL A 356 -2.87 -21.68 -5.37
N ARG A 357 -3.07 -22.38 -6.48
CA ARG A 357 -1.98 -22.79 -7.34
C ARG A 357 -2.43 -22.99 -8.79
N ILE A 358 -1.44 -23.09 -9.68
CA ILE A 358 -1.66 -23.49 -11.07
C ILE A 358 -1.16 -24.92 -11.20
N GLU A 359 -1.99 -25.77 -11.77
CA GLU A 359 -1.63 -27.14 -12.07
C GLU A 359 -2.30 -27.57 -13.38
N GLY A 360 -1.53 -28.15 -14.30
CA GLY A 360 -2.03 -28.57 -15.60
C GLY A 360 -2.66 -27.45 -16.43
N GLY A 361 -2.15 -26.20 -16.29
CA GLY A 361 -2.68 -25.02 -16.99
C GLY A 361 -4.02 -24.52 -16.44
N ARG A 362 -4.40 -24.92 -15.22
CA ARG A 362 -5.64 -24.51 -14.56
C ARG A 362 -5.33 -23.89 -13.20
N MET A 363 -6.06 -22.86 -12.85
CA MET A 363 -6.08 -22.34 -11.48
C MET A 363 -6.87 -23.28 -10.59
N LEU A 364 -6.29 -23.67 -9.46
CA LEU A 364 -6.94 -24.47 -8.44
C LEU A 364 -7.05 -23.67 -7.16
N VAL A 365 -8.19 -23.78 -6.50
CA VAL A 365 -8.39 -23.33 -5.11
C VAL A 365 -8.71 -24.56 -4.28
N ASN A 366 -7.92 -24.81 -3.24
CA ASN A 366 -8.04 -26.02 -2.39
C ASN A 366 -8.06 -27.33 -3.22
N GLY A 367 -7.23 -27.40 -4.28
CA GLY A 367 -7.15 -28.57 -5.15
C GLY A 367 -8.28 -28.70 -6.18
N VAL A 368 -9.26 -27.78 -6.19
CA VAL A 368 -10.39 -27.81 -7.13
C VAL A 368 -10.20 -26.76 -8.23
N PRO A 369 -10.32 -27.14 -9.51
CA PRO A 369 -10.24 -26.17 -10.63
C PRO A 369 -11.32 -25.10 -10.53
N VAL A 370 -10.92 -23.85 -10.64
CA VAL A 370 -11.80 -22.68 -10.56
C VAL A 370 -11.74 -21.90 -11.86
N LYS A 371 -12.88 -21.42 -12.33
CA LYS A 371 -12.99 -20.41 -13.38
C LYS A 371 -13.35 -19.07 -12.74
N LEU A 372 -12.54 -18.06 -13.00
CA LEU A 372 -12.85 -16.68 -12.59
C LEU A 372 -13.93 -16.12 -13.52
N ILE A 373 -15.03 -15.69 -12.94
CA ILE A 373 -16.13 -14.99 -13.60
C ILE A 373 -16.28 -13.68 -12.83
N GLY A 374 -15.77 -12.58 -13.38
CA GLY A 374 -15.64 -11.35 -12.64
C GLY A 374 -15.69 -10.10 -13.48
N VAL A 375 -15.41 -8.99 -12.83
CA VAL A 375 -15.40 -7.65 -13.40
C VAL A 375 -14.15 -6.89 -12.96
N ASN A 376 -13.78 -5.88 -13.75
CA ASN A 376 -12.85 -4.84 -13.33
C ASN A 376 -13.60 -3.80 -12.51
N ARG A 377 -13.01 -3.31 -11.42
CA ARG A 377 -13.63 -2.32 -10.55
C ARG A 377 -12.68 -1.16 -10.27
N HIS A 378 -13.13 0.06 -10.53
CA HIS A 378 -12.53 1.26 -10.00
C HIS A 378 -13.15 1.66 -8.66
N ASP A 379 -12.36 2.22 -7.73
CA ASP A 379 -12.88 3.01 -6.63
C ASP A 379 -13.42 4.32 -7.19
N HIS A 380 -14.70 4.35 -7.54
CA HIS A 380 -15.33 5.50 -8.17
C HIS A 380 -16.81 5.59 -7.86
N SER A 381 -17.26 6.82 -7.60
CA SER A 381 -18.66 7.19 -7.45
C SER A 381 -19.01 8.25 -8.51
N ASP A 382 -20.20 8.18 -9.08
CA ASP A 382 -20.71 9.14 -10.04
C ASP A 382 -20.87 10.56 -9.48
N THR A 383 -20.95 10.70 -8.16
CA THR A 383 -21.17 11.98 -7.47
C THR A 383 -19.92 12.48 -6.74
N THR A 384 -19.15 11.59 -6.11
CA THR A 384 -18.02 11.94 -5.25
C THR A 384 -16.64 11.59 -5.84
N GLY A 385 -16.61 11.10 -7.09
CA GLY A 385 -15.38 10.77 -7.80
C GLY A 385 -14.65 9.59 -7.14
N LYS A 386 -13.38 9.76 -6.79
CA LYS A 386 -12.57 8.69 -6.18
C LYS A 386 -12.91 8.42 -4.71
N THR A 387 -13.70 9.27 -4.07
CA THR A 387 -14.16 9.07 -2.69
C THR A 387 -15.37 8.14 -2.68
N VAL A 388 -15.18 6.92 -2.18
CA VAL A 388 -16.21 5.88 -2.12
C VAL A 388 -16.51 5.56 -0.66
N THR A 389 -17.80 5.56 -0.29
CA THR A 389 -18.20 5.26 1.09
C THR A 389 -18.19 3.75 1.36
N ARG A 390 -18.16 3.37 2.64
CA ARG A 390 -18.26 1.96 3.05
C ARG A 390 -19.56 1.32 2.59
N GLU A 391 -20.65 2.08 2.56
CA GLU A 391 -21.96 1.65 2.06
C GLU A 391 -21.88 1.32 0.56
N GLN A 392 -21.32 2.22 -0.25
CA GLN A 392 -21.14 2.00 -1.69
C GLN A 392 -20.26 0.78 -1.97
N MET A 393 -19.14 0.61 -1.23
CA MET A 393 -18.29 -0.58 -1.37
C MET A 393 -19.05 -1.87 -1.05
N ARG A 394 -19.90 -1.85 0.00
CA ARG A 394 -20.74 -2.99 0.37
C ARG A 394 -21.81 -3.29 -0.69
N GLU A 395 -22.41 -2.26 -1.26
CA GLU A 395 -23.37 -2.39 -2.36
C GLU A 395 -22.72 -3.00 -3.59
N ASP A 396 -21.50 -2.57 -3.96
CA ASP A 396 -20.73 -3.13 -5.07
C ASP A 396 -20.46 -4.62 -4.87
N ALA A 397 -19.92 -5.01 -3.70
CA ALA A 397 -19.63 -6.40 -3.37
C ALA A 397 -20.90 -7.28 -3.40
N ALA A 398 -21.99 -6.78 -2.80
CA ALA A 398 -23.28 -7.47 -2.80
C ALA A 398 -23.89 -7.58 -4.22
N LEU A 399 -23.75 -6.54 -5.04
CA LEU A 399 -24.22 -6.53 -6.43
C LEU A 399 -23.47 -7.58 -7.26
N MET A 400 -22.13 -7.61 -7.16
CA MET A 400 -21.32 -8.62 -7.85
C MET A 400 -21.79 -10.03 -7.51
N LYS A 401 -21.99 -10.34 -6.24
CA LYS A 401 -22.48 -11.66 -5.82
C LYS A 401 -23.89 -11.96 -6.34
N ARG A 402 -24.83 -11.01 -6.30
CA ARG A 402 -26.20 -11.19 -6.83
C ARG A 402 -26.20 -11.46 -8.34
N LEU A 403 -25.25 -10.89 -9.07
CA LEU A 403 -25.09 -11.12 -10.51
C LEU A 403 -24.33 -12.41 -10.85
N GLY A 404 -23.90 -13.18 -9.84
CA GLY A 404 -23.21 -14.45 -10.02
C GLY A 404 -21.72 -14.34 -10.29
N PHE A 405 -21.10 -13.18 -10.06
CA PHE A 405 -19.65 -13.03 -10.12
C PHE A 405 -18.98 -13.67 -8.91
N ASN A 406 -17.82 -14.30 -9.14
CA ASN A 406 -16.99 -14.87 -8.10
C ASN A 406 -15.64 -14.19 -7.97
N SER A 407 -15.36 -13.17 -8.79
CA SER A 407 -14.06 -12.49 -8.79
C SER A 407 -14.17 -11.02 -9.17
N VAL A 408 -13.16 -10.26 -8.76
CA VAL A 408 -13.00 -8.85 -9.07
C VAL A 408 -11.51 -8.53 -9.24
N ARG A 409 -11.17 -7.69 -10.22
CA ARG A 409 -9.85 -7.08 -10.36
C ARG A 409 -9.92 -5.62 -9.91
N THR A 410 -9.02 -5.24 -9.02
CA THR A 410 -8.92 -3.85 -8.56
C THR A 410 -8.19 -3.00 -9.60
N SER A 411 -8.85 -2.76 -10.70
CA SER A 411 -8.28 -2.02 -11.83
C SER A 411 -8.25 -0.51 -11.55
N HIS A 412 -7.12 0.18 -11.64
CA HIS A 412 -5.79 -0.36 -11.87
C HIS A 412 -4.89 0.07 -10.72
N TYR A 413 -5.33 -0.12 -9.49
CA TYR A 413 -4.66 0.29 -8.24
C TYR A 413 -5.28 -0.41 -7.02
N PRO A 414 -4.55 -0.54 -5.92
CA PRO A 414 -5.09 -1.11 -4.68
C PRO A 414 -6.28 -0.29 -4.18
N ASN A 415 -7.40 -0.98 -3.91
CA ASN A 415 -8.61 -0.35 -3.42
C ASN A 415 -8.51 -0.01 -1.91
N ASP A 416 -9.56 0.60 -1.36
CA ASP A 416 -9.67 0.82 0.08
C ASP A 416 -9.61 -0.51 0.84
N PRO A 417 -8.86 -0.62 1.95
CA PRO A 417 -8.74 -1.87 2.71
C PRO A 417 -10.08 -2.50 3.11
N TYR A 418 -11.09 -1.70 3.38
CA TYR A 418 -12.42 -2.20 3.72
C TYR A 418 -13.07 -3.00 2.57
N PHE A 419 -12.72 -2.70 1.32
CA PHE A 419 -13.23 -3.47 0.19
C PHE A 419 -12.71 -4.91 0.17
N TYR A 420 -11.48 -5.13 0.62
CA TYR A 420 -10.93 -6.49 0.75
C TYR A 420 -11.58 -7.25 1.90
N ASP A 421 -11.90 -6.59 3.04
CA ASP A 421 -12.71 -7.19 4.09
C ASP A 421 -14.06 -7.70 3.54
N LEU A 422 -14.70 -6.89 2.69
CA LEU A 422 -15.96 -7.28 2.03
C LEU A 422 -15.75 -8.46 1.05
N CYS A 423 -14.65 -8.47 0.29
CA CYS A 423 -14.32 -9.59 -0.59
C CYS A 423 -14.10 -10.88 0.18
N ASP A 424 -13.46 -10.80 1.36
CA ASP A 424 -13.28 -11.92 2.28
C ASP A 424 -14.64 -12.46 2.78
N GLU A 425 -15.55 -11.55 3.16
CA GLU A 425 -16.89 -11.87 3.68
C GLU A 425 -17.84 -12.43 2.63
N TYR A 426 -17.90 -11.78 1.47
CA TYR A 426 -18.82 -12.15 0.39
C TYR A 426 -18.31 -13.31 -0.47
N GLY A 427 -17.01 -13.64 -0.37
CA GLY A 427 -16.40 -14.67 -1.20
C GLY A 427 -16.17 -14.21 -2.63
N LEU A 428 -15.38 -13.17 -2.82
CA LEU A 428 -14.90 -12.71 -4.12
C LEU A 428 -13.40 -12.97 -4.24
N TYR A 429 -12.97 -13.71 -5.24
CA TYR A 429 -11.56 -13.82 -5.57
C TYR A 429 -11.04 -12.48 -6.09
N VAL A 430 -9.98 -11.97 -5.50
CA VAL A 430 -9.41 -10.66 -5.85
C VAL A 430 -8.13 -10.84 -6.65
N ILE A 431 -8.05 -10.16 -7.79
CA ILE A 431 -6.80 -9.83 -8.46
C ILE A 431 -6.43 -8.43 -8.00
N ASP A 432 -5.50 -8.36 -7.05
CA ASP A 432 -5.06 -7.09 -6.46
C ASP A 432 -3.95 -6.48 -7.29
N GLU A 433 -4.16 -5.26 -7.77
CA GLU A 433 -3.32 -4.67 -8.79
C GLU A 433 -2.54 -3.46 -8.28
N ALA A 434 -1.23 -3.48 -8.55
CA ALA A 434 -0.35 -2.38 -8.20
C ALA A 434 -0.66 -1.13 -9.03
N ASN A 435 -0.56 0.05 -8.40
CA ASN A 435 -0.80 1.35 -9.01
C ASN A 435 0.32 1.71 -10.00
N ILE A 436 0.41 0.93 -11.08
CA ILE A 436 1.41 1.07 -12.14
C ILE A 436 0.72 0.99 -13.49
N GLU A 437 0.62 2.13 -14.16
CA GLU A 437 0.20 2.24 -15.53
C GLU A 437 0.96 3.36 -16.23
N THR A 438 1.57 3.07 -17.37
CA THR A 438 2.39 4.04 -18.12
C THR A 438 1.97 4.11 -19.59
N HIS A 439 0.68 4.02 -19.85
CA HIS A 439 0.09 3.80 -21.17
C HIS A 439 0.74 4.69 -22.25
N HIS A 440 0.82 6.02 -22.02
CA HIS A 440 1.44 6.95 -22.97
C HIS A 440 2.97 6.73 -23.13
N ALA A 441 3.67 6.39 -22.04
CA ALA A 441 5.11 6.13 -22.10
C ALA A 441 5.43 4.71 -22.57
N GLY A 442 4.43 3.83 -22.65
CA GLY A 442 4.61 2.41 -22.96
C GLY A 442 5.63 1.76 -22.02
N GLY A 443 6.51 0.94 -22.56
CA GLY A 443 7.58 0.27 -21.80
C GLY A 443 8.78 1.16 -21.42
N CYS A 444 8.71 2.47 -21.65
CA CYS A 444 9.87 3.35 -21.44
C CYS A 444 10.32 3.34 -19.97
N LEU A 445 9.40 3.56 -19.02
CA LEU A 445 9.72 3.64 -17.59
C LEU A 445 10.02 2.26 -16.99
N SER A 446 9.38 1.22 -17.50
CA SER A 446 9.61 -0.18 -17.09
C SER A 446 11.03 -0.65 -17.39
N ASN A 447 11.68 -0.02 -18.38
CA ASN A 447 13.02 -0.36 -18.86
C ASN A 447 14.12 0.58 -18.33
N ARG A 448 13.79 1.60 -17.54
CA ARG A 448 14.75 2.55 -16.98
C ARG A 448 15.11 2.20 -15.54
N PRO A 449 16.40 1.93 -15.24
CA PRO A 449 16.83 1.55 -13.89
C PRO A 449 16.52 2.61 -12.82
N GLU A 450 16.53 3.90 -13.18
CA GLU A 450 16.23 4.99 -12.27
C GLU A 450 14.77 5.00 -11.78
N TRP A 451 13.88 4.21 -12.42
CA TRP A 451 12.49 4.04 -12.04
C TRP A 451 12.23 2.77 -11.21
N ILE A 452 13.26 2.00 -10.87
CA ILE A 452 13.09 0.76 -10.09
C ILE A 452 12.44 1.03 -8.73
N VAL A 453 12.81 2.12 -8.06
CA VAL A 453 12.30 2.44 -6.72
C VAL A 453 10.80 2.66 -6.73
N PRO A 454 10.21 3.56 -7.56
CA PRO A 454 8.76 3.71 -7.60
C PRO A 454 8.00 2.46 -8.03
N PHE A 455 8.55 1.61 -8.90
CA PHE A 455 7.94 0.32 -9.25
C PHE A 455 7.90 -0.62 -8.05
N MET A 456 9.04 -0.80 -7.38
CA MET A 456 9.16 -1.70 -6.23
C MET A 456 8.28 -1.22 -5.07
N GLU A 457 8.28 0.07 -4.75
CA GLU A 457 7.46 0.65 -3.68
C GLU A 457 5.97 0.34 -3.87
N ARG A 458 5.43 0.56 -5.08
CA ARG A 458 4.02 0.30 -5.37
C ARG A 458 3.64 -1.16 -5.19
N VAL A 459 4.46 -2.08 -5.68
CA VAL A 459 4.18 -3.52 -5.57
C VAL A 459 4.41 -4.02 -4.15
N THR A 460 5.55 -3.71 -3.54
CA THR A 460 5.88 -4.26 -2.21
C THR A 460 4.93 -3.77 -1.13
N ARG A 461 4.56 -2.48 -1.17
CA ARG A 461 3.62 -1.90 -0.20
C ARG A 461 2.20 -2.47 -0.34
N MET A 462 1.72 -2.70 -1.57
CA MET A 462 0.46 -3.41 -1.81
C MET A 462 0.49 -4.82 -1.22
N VAL A 463 1.48 -5.60 -1.59
CA VAL A 463 1.60 -7.00 -1.14
C VAL A 463 1.70 -7.08 0.39
N VAL A 464 2.48 -6.22 1.03
CA VAL A 464 2.61 -6.20 2.50
C VAL A 464 1.29 -5.79 3.16
N ARG A 465 0.60 -4.78 2.64
CA ARG A 465 -0.68 -4.31 3.19
C ARG A 465 -1.75 -5.40 3.16
N ASP A 466 -1.88 -6.08 2.01
CA ASP A 466 -3.08 -6.90 1.71
C ASP A 466 -2.84 -8.41 1.86
N ARG A 467 -1.62 -8.84 2.23
CA ARG A 467 -1.20 -10.25 2.30
C ARG A 467 -2.05 -11.15 3.21
N ASN A 468 -2.75 -10.58 4.20
CA ASN A 468 -3.54 -11.37 5.16
C ASN A 468 -4.97 -11.65 4.67
N HIS A 469 -5.42 -11.04 3.57
CA HIS A 469 -6.75 -11.27 2.99
C HIS A 469 -6.81 -12.60 2.24
N PRO A 470 -7.68 -13.56 2.63
CA PRO A 470 -7.83 -14.82 1.91
C PRO A 470 -8.43 -14.64 0.51
N SER A 471 -9.19 -13.58 0.27
CA SER A 471 -9.80 -13.27 -1.03
C SER A 471 -8.75 -12.94 -2.10
N VAL A 472 -7.63 -12.33 -1.74
CA VAL A 472 -6.55 -12.02 -2.69
C VAL A 472 -5.91 -13.32 -3.15
N VAL A 473 -6.10 -13.67 -4.41
CA VAL A 473 -5.58 -14.92 -5.03
C VAL A 473 -4.48 -14.66 -6.05
N MET A 474 -4.41 -13.42 -6.56
CA MET A 474 -3.37 -12.99 -7.51
C MET A 474 -2.86 -11.60 -7.14
N TRP A 475 -1.55 -11.43 -7.30
CA TRP A 475 -0.87 -10.15 -7.29
C TRP A 475 -0.63 -9.69 -8.72
N SER A 476 -1.24 -8.59 -9.13
CA SER A 476 -1.02 -8.01 -10.45
C SER A 476 0.03 -6.91 -10.40
N MET A 477 0.99 -6.99 -11.31
CA MET A 477 2.14 -6.07 -11.34
C MET A 477 1.82 -4.72 -11.99
N GLY A 478 0.56 -4.44 -12.26
CA GLY A 478 0.07 -3.22 -12.90
C GLY A 478 -0.64 -3.48 -14.21
N ASN A 479 -0.94 -2.40 -14.92
CA ASN A 479 -1.64 -2.37 -16.20
C ASN A 479 -0.79 -1.66 -17.26
N GLU A 480 -0.96 -1.98 -18.52
CA GLU A 480 -0.52 -1.34 -19.77
C GLU A 480 0.78 -0.50 -19.68
N SER A 481 1.84 -1.06 -19.06
CA SER A 481 3.13 -0.38 -18.84
C SER A 481 4.28 -0.99 -19.66
N GLY A 482 3.97 -1.75 -20.70
CA GLY A 482 4.95 -2.55 -21.41
C GLY A 482 5.56 -3.60 -20.49
N TRP A 483 6.75 -4.08 -20.82
CA TRP A 483 7.49 -5.06 -20.02
C TRP A 483 8.94 -4.63 -19.88
N GLY A 484 9.53 -4.81 -18.68
CA GLY A 484 10.91 -4.47 -18.45
C GLY A 484 11.46 -5.00 -17.13
N PRO A 485 12.77 -4.79 -16.86
CA PRO A 485 13.44 -5.28 -15.66
C PRO A 485 12.80 -4.81 -14.36
N ASN A 486 12.11 -3.65 -14.34
CA ASN A 486 11.44 -3.17 -13.15
C ASN A 486 10.25 -4.08 -12.76
N HIS A 487 9.47 -4.54 -13.75
CA HIS A 487 8.42 -5.54 -13.52
C HIS A 487 9.01 -6.89 -13.11
N ALA A 488 10.09 -7.34 -13.77
CA ALA A 488 10.74 -8.60 -13.42
C ALA A 488 11.26 -8.61 -11.98
N ALA A 489 11.87 -7.52 -11.53
CA ALA A 489 12.33 -7.37 -10.15
C ALA A 489 11.17 -7.41 -9.14
N ALA A 490 10.09 -6.69 -9.42
CA ALA A 490 8.89 -6.67 -8.57
C ALA A 490 8.23 -8.07 -8.49
N ALA A 491 8.08 -8.76 -9.62
CA ALA A 491 7.53 -10.11 -9.68
C ALA A 491 8.40 -11.13 -8.93
N ALA A 492 9.73 -11.07 -9.10
CA ALA A 492 10.66 -11.95 -8.40
C ALA A 492 10.60 -11.76 -6.88
N TRP A 493 10.59 -10.50 -6.41
CA TRP A 493 10.43 -10.19 -5.00
C TRP A 493 9.09 -10.71 -4.45
N THR A 494 8.00 -10.48 -5.18
CA THR A 494 6.66 -10.90 -4.76
C THR A 494 6.58 -12.43 -4.64
N LYS A 495 7.14 -13.16 -5.59
CA LYS A 495 7.16 -14.64 -5.58
C LYS A 495 7.93 -15.19 -4.38
N GLU A 496 9.05 -14.55 -4.03
CA GLU A 496 9.85 -14.93 -2.86
C GLU A 496 9.14 -14.58 -1.56
N PHE A 497 8.60 -13.34 -1.47
CA PHE A 497 7.94 -12.84 -0.26
C PHE A 497 6.62 -13.56 0.02
N ASP A 498 5.79 -13.79 -1.01
CA ASP A 498 4.50 -14.47 -0.89
C ASP A 498 4.29 -15.54 -1.97
N PRO A 499 4.81 -16.76 -1.79
CA PRO A 499 4.64 -17.87 -2.72
C PRO A 499 3.23 -18.48 -2.71
N THR A 500 2.30 -17.97 -1.89
CA THR A 500 0.94 -18.54 -1.71
C THR A 500 -0.08 -18.01 -2.69
N ARG A 501 0.34 -17.09 -3.58
CA ARG A 501 -0.51 -16.45 -4.59
C ARG A 501 0.13 -16.46 -5.96
N ILE A 502 -0.71 -16.35 -6.96
CA ILE A 502 -0.31 -16.28 -8.37
C ILE A 502 0.14 -14.86 -8.68
N ILE A 503 1.14 -14.71 -9.53
CA ILE A 503 1.53 -13.40 -10.07
C ILE A 503 0.89 -13.23 -11.44
N HIS A 504 0.28 -12.10 -11.66
CA HIS A 504 -0.33 -11.69 -12.91
C HIS A 504 0.31 -10.40 -13.43
N TYR A 505 0.51 -10.33 -14.73
CA TYR A 505 0.76 -9.10 -15.46
C TYR A 505 0.42 -9.28 -16.94
N GLU A 506 -0.48 -8.47 -17.47
CA GLU A 506 -0.98 -8.59 -18.84
C GLU A 506 0.10 -8.28 -19.89
N GLY A 507 1.01 -7.35 -19.58
CA GLY A 507 2.12 -6.96 -20.46
C GLY A 507 3.27 -7.96 -20.53
N ALA A 508 3.31 -9.00 -19.70
CA ALA A 508 4.34 -10.03 -19.71
C ALA A 508 4.11 -11.02 -20.87
N GLN A 509 4.41 -10.58 -22.05
CA GLN A 509 4.27 -11.40 -23.26
C GLN A 509 5.48 -12.32 -23.38
N GLY A 510 5.38 -13.54 -22.88
CA GLY A 510 6.46 -14.51 -22.84
C GLY A 510 7.01 -15.01 -24.19
N ASN A 511 6.53 -14.51 -25.32
CA ASN A 511 7.03 -14.88 -26.64
C ASN A 511 7.54 -13.68 -27.44
N PRO A 512 8.86 -13.50 -27.55
CA PRO A 512 9.46 -12.37 -28.27
C PRO A 512 9.16 -12.34 -29.76
N GLN A 513 8.64 -13.42 -30.30
CA GLN A 513 8.23 -13.48 -31.71
C GLN A 513 6.79 -13.02 -31.93
N ARG A 514 6.03 -12.79 -30.90
CA ARG A 514 4.69 -12.21 -31.02
C ARG A 514 4.78 -10.73 -31.39
N ARG A 515 3.85 -10.29 -32.23
CA ARG A 515 3.67 -8.84 -32.48
C ARG A 515 3.44 -8.11 -31.15
N GLY A 516 4.10 -6.99 -30.97
CA GLY A 516 3.99 -6.20 -29.75
C GLY A 516 5.05 -6.48 -28.69
N TYR A 517 5.91 -7.47 -28.88
CA TYR A 517 7.06 -7.64 -27.99
C TYR A 517 7.96 -6.40 -28.05
N VAL A 518 8.18 -5.80 -26.87
CA VAL A 518 9.05 -4.63 -26.72
C VAL A 518 10.32 -5.07 -26.01
N PRO A 519 11.47 -5.06 -26.68
CA PRO A 519 12.72 -5.42 -26.03
C PRO A 519 13.14 -4.39 -25.01
N LEU A 520 13.90 -4.82 -23.98
CA LEU A 520 14.41 -4.00 -22.88
C LEU A 520 15.12 -2.71 -23.31
N ARG A 521 15.60 -2.65 -24.54
CA ARG A 521 16.28 -1.47 -25.10
C ARG A 521 15.36 -0.45 -25.72
N SER A 522 14.09 -0.76 -25.93
CA SER A 522 13.19 0.21 -26.56
C SER A 522 12.89 1.34 -25.61
N VAL A 523 13.24 2.53 -26.05
CA VAL A 523 13.05 3.75 -25.29
C VAL A 523 11.96 4.58 -25.96
N GLY A 524 10.78 4.62 -25.33
CA GLY A 524 9.78 5.63 -25.61
C GLY A 524 8.90 5.47 -26.85
N LYS A 525 8.92 4.32 -27.57
CA LYS A 525 7.95 4.00 -28.62
C LYS A 525 7.81 2.50 -28.81
N TRP A 526 6.59 2.05 -29.05
CA TRP A 526 6.32 0.72 -29.55
C TRP A 526 6.97 0.58 -30.94
N LYS A 527 7.88 -0.37 -31.04
CA LYS A 527 8.39 -0.80 -32.35
C LYS A 527 7.83 -2.18 -32.66
N THR A 528 7.50 -2.41 -33.91
CA THR A 528 7.17 -3.78 -34.33
C THR A 528 8.41 -4.67 -34.20
N ALA A 529 8.20 -5.95 -33.98
CA ALA A 529 9.31 -6.89 -33.89
C ALA A 529 10.19 -6.92 -35.17
N GLU A 530 9.68 -6.41 -36.27
CA GLU A 530 10.39 -6.29 -37.56
C GLU A 530 11.36 -5.10 -37.58
N GLU A 531 11.09 -4.07 -36.78
CA GLU A 531 11.90 -2.84 -36.74
C GLU A 531 13.02 -2.90 -35.67
N ASP A 532 13.04 -3.94 -34.85
CA ASP A 532 14.01 -4.06 -33.77
C ASP A 532 15.08 -5.12 -34.08
N PRO A 533 16.35 -4.67 -34.27
CA PRO A 533 17.45 -5.58 -34.55
C PRO A 533 17.83 -6.48 -33.36
N ALA A 534 17.35 -6.15 -32.13
CA ALA A 534 17.64 -6.93 -30.93
C ALA A 534 16.54 -7.95 -30.59
N LYS A 535 15.53 -8.12 -31.47
CA LYS A 535 14.49 -9.13 -31.24
C LYS A 535 15.11 -10.51 -31.13
N GLY A 536 14.80 -11.22 -30.07
CA GLY A 536 15.34 -12.55 -29.78
C GLY A 536 16.53 -12.57 -28.81
N GLU A 537 17.21 -11.44 -28.58
CA GLU A 537 18.36 -11.40 -27.66
C GLU A 537 17.97 -11.55 -26.19
N TYR A 538 16.68 -11.37 -25.87
CA TYR A 538 16.11 -11.48 -24.53
C TYR A 538 15.02 -12.54 -24.42
N ALA A 539 14.93 -13.44 -25.40
CA ALA A 539 13.92 -14.50 -25.42
C ALA A 539 13.99 -15.39 -24.16
N ASP A 540 15.20 -15.63 -23.67
CA ASP A 540 15.45 -16.50 -22.52
C ASP A 540 15.09 -15.87 -21.19
N LEU A 541 14.98 -14.53 -21.12
CA LEU A 541 14.60 -13.81 -19.89
C LEU A 541 13.07 -13.76 -19.66
N ALA A 542 12.30 -14.11 -20.66
CA ALA A 542 10.84 -14.07 -20.66
C ALA A 542 10.23 -15.48 -20.71
N ASN A 543 10.85 -16.46 -20.05
CA ASN A 543 10.28 -17.80 -19.98
C ASN A 543 9.03 -17.81 -19.07
N PRO A 544 7.82 -17.97 -19.64
CA PRO A 544 6.59 -17.94 -18.85
C PRO A 544 6.49 -19.10 -17.85
N ASP A 545 7.18 -20.22 -18.11
CA ASP A 545 7.16 -21.38 -17.23
C ASP A 545 7.92 -21.13 -15.91
N ASP A 546 8.91 -20.23 -15.91
CA ASP A 546 9.68 -19.86 -14.72
C ASP A 546 8.96 -18.87 -13.81
N LEU A 547 8.01 -18.10 -14.33
CA LEU A 547 7.36 -17.01 -13.59
C LEU A 547 5.95 -17.36 -13.11
N SER A 548 5.38 -18.53 -13.45
CA SER A 548 3.99 -18.89 -13.11
C SER A 548 2.97 -17.80 -13.53
N LEU A 549 3.24 -17.08 -14.61
CA LEU A 549 2.39 -16.01 -15.11
C LEU A 549 1.21 -16.59 -15.87
N ILE A 550 0.00 -16.23 -15.47
CA ILE A 550 -1.20 -16.50 -16.25
C ILE A 550 -1.51 -15.27 -17.11
N HIS A 551 -1.60 -15.48 -18.42
CA HIS A 551 -2.26 -14.52 -19.29
C HIS A 551 -3.78 -14.63 -19.13
N ILE A 552 -4.37 -13.70 -18.43
CA ILE A 552 -5.79 -13.42 -18.56
C ILE A 552 -5.87 -12.31 -19.60
N SER A 553 -6.10 -12.66 -20.87
CA SER A 553 -6.38 -11.67 -21.91
C SER A 553 -7.70 -10.97 -21.56
N GLU A 554 -7.70 -9.63 -21.55
CA GLU A 554 -8.97 -8.91 -21.61
C GLU A 554 -9.78 -9.40 -22.81
N PRO A 555 -11.11 -9.51 -22.69
CA PRO A 555 -11.93 -9.82 -23.84
C PRO A 555 -11.69 -8.71 -24.87
N THR A 556 -11.14 -9.10 -26.02
CA THR A 556 -11.06 -8.20 -27.18
C THR A 556 -12.43 -7.58 -27.39
N ARG A 557 -12.53 -6.27 -27.35
CA ARG A 557 -13.74 -5.53 -27.73
C ARG A 557 -14.19 -6.01 -29.11
N PRO A 558 -15.48 -6.23 -29.34
CA PRO A 558 -16.01 -6.65 -30.62
C PRO A 558 -15.74 -5.62 -31.71
#